data_298cebb7726da6f8d78e126d87d89a6a
#
_entry.id   298cebb7726da6f8d78e126d87d89a6a
#
_cell.length_a   1.000
_cell.length_b   1.000
_cell.length_c   1.000
_cell.angle_alpha   90.00
_cell.angle_beta   90.00
_cell.angle_gamma   90.00
#
_symmetry.space_group_name_H-M   'P 1'
#
loop_
_entity.id
_entity.type
_entity.pdbx_description
1 polymer ?
#
loop_
_entity_poly.entity_id
_entity_poly.type
_entity_poly.pdbx_seq_one_letter_code
_entity_poly.pdbx_strand_id
1 'polypeptide(L)'
;MGAHPYYYFIKYQPDIEAALQDLRQREFEAGRYNPAQPFLRFPIRPDSPAPGAKHESIYEAIEDAAEDGTRSILDIETVSDWPDFGVASPLSEEDLQRYFGSKQPTKEMVSRKLDFLASIERGHCVYITVFESGQPSGLFFGGYSFD
;
A
#
# COMPACT_ATOMS: atom_id res chain seq x y z
N MET A 1 2.54 -19.52 -3.66
CA MET A 1 1.65 -18.92 -4.65
C MET A 1 2.18 -17.57 -5.03
N GLY A 2 1.78 -17.04 -6.13
CA GLY A 2 2.35 -15.81 -6.64
C GLY A 2 2.09 -14.58 -5.79
N ALA A 3 2.95 -13.60 -5.94
CA ALA A 3 2.81 -12.31 -5.31
C ALA A 3 1.58 -11.56 -5.83
N HIS A 4 1.07 -10.64 -5.05
CA HIS A 4 -0.13 -9.87 -5.36
C HIS A 4 0.12 -8.37 -5.20
N PRO A 5 -0.45 -7.54 -6.07
CA PRO A 5 -0.48 -6.10 -5.82
C PRO A 5 -1.48 -5.80 -4.72
N TYR A 6 -1.24 -4.72 -3.98
CA TYR A 6 -2.20 -4.18 -3.04
C TYR A 6 -2.16 -2.67 -3.13
N TYR A 7 -3.27 -2.00 -2.79
CA TYR A 7 -3.31 -0.55 -2.83
C TYR A 7 -4.37 -0.01 -1.87
N TYR A 8 -4.14 1.26 -1.46
CA TYR A 8 -5.02 1.96 -0.53
C TYR A 8 -5.08 3.43 -0.93
N PHE A 9 -6.28 4.02 -0.79
CA PHE A 9 -6.47 5.47 -0.85
C PHE A 9 -6.84 5.92 0.55
N ILE A 10 -6.11 6.89 1.09
CA ILE A 10 -6.34 7.40 2.43
C ILE A 10 -6.39 8.93 2.41
N LYS A 11 -6.88 9.50 3.50
CA LYS A 11 -6.94 10.95 3.67
C LYS A 11 -5.53 11.53 3.66
N TYR A 12 -5.37 12.70 3.04
CA TYR A 12 -4.09 13.38 3.01
C TYR A 12 -3.67 13.83 4.41
N GLN A 13 -2.40 13.67 4.71
CA GLN A 13 -1.71 14.35 5.80
C GLN A 13 -0.26 14.59 5.36
N PRO A 14 0.36 15.71 5.81
CA PRO A 14 1.71 16.05 5.33
C PRO A 14 2.81 15.14 5.87
N ASP A 15 2.59 14.52 7.02
CA ASP A 15 3.55 13.57 7.60
C ASP A 15 3.27 12.17 7.01
N ILE A 16 4.04 11.83 5.98
CA ILE A 16 3.82 10.57 5.24
C ILE A 16 4.15 9.36 6.11
N GLU A 17 5.17 9.45 6.97
CA GLU A 17 5.49 8.35 7.88
C GLU A 17 4.32 8.09 8.84
N ALA A 18 3.73 9.15 9.40
CA ALA A 18 2.56 9.01 10.26
C ALA A 18 1.37 8.42 9.49
N ALA A 19 1.18 8.85 8.25
CA ALA A 19 0.12 8.30 7.39
C ALA A 19 0.30 6.80 7.16
N LEU A 20 1.53 6.38 6.91
CA LEU A 20 1.84 4.95 6.74
C LEU A 20 1.52 4.17 8.01
N GLN A 21 1.95 4.65 9.18
CA GLN A 21 1.72 3.94 10.43
C GLN A 21 0.23 3.88 10.78
N ASP A 22 -0.51 4.94 10.52
CA ASP A 22 -1.97 4.95 10.72
C ASP A 22 -2.65 3.92 9.80
N LEU A 23 -2.22 3.86 8.55
CA LEU A 23 -2.75 2.88 7.59
C LEU A 23 -2.45 1.46 8.04
N ARG A 24 -1.23 1.20 8.46
CA ARG A 24 -0.83 -0.12 8.97
C ARG A 24 -1.70 -0.55 10.13
N GLN A 25 -1.89 0.33 11.10
CA GLN A 25 -2.70 0.03 12.27
C GLN A 25 -4.16 -0.25 11.90
N ARG A 26 -4.71 0.56 11.00
CA ARG A 26 -6.09 0.38 10.55
C ARG A 26 -6.30 -0.94 9.81
N GLU A 27 -5.38 -1.30 8.93
CA GLU A 27 -5.48 -2.56 8.18
C GLU A 27 -5.24 -3.76 9.08
N PHE A 28 -4.38 -3.62 10.10
CA PHE A 28 -4.20 -4.63 11.12
C PHE A 28 -5.51 -4.85 11.89
N GLU A 29 -6.12 -3.79 12.39
CA GLU A 29 -7.38 -3.88 13.14
C GLU A 29 -8.53 -4.45 12.32
N ALA A 30 -8.52 -4.16 11.01
CA ALA A 30 -9.50 -4.71 10.09
C ALA A 30 -9.26 -6.18 9.76
N GLY A 31 -8.07 -6.69 9.99
CA GLY A 31 -7.70 -8.07 9.67
C GLY A 31 -7.46 -8.30 8.19
N ARG A 32 -7.16 -7.25 7.43
CA ARG A 32 -6.89 -7.38 5.99
C ARG A 32 -5.42 -7.68 5.72
N TYR A 33 -4.97 -8.83 6.19
CA TYR A 33 -3.60 -9.26 6.02
C TYR A 33 -3.51 -10.79 6.13
N ASN A 34 -2.48 -11.38 5.55
CA ASN A 34 -2.14 -12.78 5.76
C ASN A 34 -1.38 -12.89 7.10
N PRO A 35 -1.70 -13.84 8.00
CA PRO A 35 -2.60 -14.98 7.81
C PRO A 35 -4.02 -14.79 8.38
N ALA A 36 -4.47 -13.58 8.69
CA ALA A 36 -5.82 -13.36 9.18
C ALA A 36 -6.88 -13.63 8.09
N GLN A 37 -6.53 -13.36 6.83
CA GLN A 37 -7.42 -13.61 5.69
C GLN A 37 -7.07 -14.93 5.01
N PRO A 38 -8.07 -15.69 4.54
CA PRO A 38 -7.81 -16.85 3.68
C PRO A 38 -7.09 -16.43 2.40
N PHE A 39 -6.29 -17.31 1.86
CA PHE A 39 -5.56 -17.09 0.61
C PHE A 39 -6.46 -16.56 -0.52
N LEU A 40 -7.69 -17.05 -0.62
CA LEU A 40 -8.63 -16.66 -1.68
C LEU A 40 -9.11 -15.21 -1.59
N ARG A 41 -8.77 -14.50 -0.51
CA ARG A 41 -9.16 -13.10 -0.32
C ARG A 41 -8.10 -12.11 -0.80
N PHE A 42 -7.00 -12.60 -1.35
CA PHE A 42 -5.98 -11.73 -1.94
C PHE A 42 -6.18 -11.62 -3.44
N PRO A 43 -5.83 -10.50 -4.05
CA PRO A 43 -5.18 -9.32 -3.49
C PRO A 43 -6.12 -8.47 -2.62
N ILE A 44 -5.53 -7.73 -1.68
CA ILE A 44 -6.26 -6.78 -0.84
C ILE A 44 -6.69 -5.58 -1.68
N ARG A 45 -7.94 -5.18 -1.51
CA ARG A 45 -8.55 -4.02 -2.18
C ARG A 45 -9.36 -3.22 -1.18
N PRO A 46 -9.75 -1.98 -1.50
CA PRO A 46 -10.53 -1.16 -0.57
C PRO A 46 -11.85 -1.80 -0.09
N ASP A 47 -12.44 -2.67 -0.90
CA ASP A 47 -13.68 -3.36 -0.56
C ASP A 47 -13.47 -4.77 -0.01
N SER A 48 -12.22 -5.13 0.30
CA SER A 48 -11.92 -6.46 0.86
C SER A 48 -12.57 -6.62 2.24
N PRO A 49 -12.98 -7.85 2.61
CA PRO A 49 -13.56 -8.10 3.93
C PRO A 49 -12.66 -7.66 5.06
N ALA A 50 -13.27 -7.30 6.18
CA ALA A 50 -12.59 -6.84 7.39
C ALA A 50 -13.01 -7.72 8.57
N PRO A 51 -12.45 -8.95 8.69
CA PRO A 51 -12.87 -9.89 9.76
C PRO A 51 -12.40 -9.49 11.16
N GLY A 52 -11.48 -8.54 11.26
CA GLY A 52 -10.87 -8.17 12.52
C GLY A 52 -9.49 -8.79 12.69
N ALA A 53 -8.67 -8.19 13.55
CA ALA A 53 -7.34 -8.67 13.82
C ALA A 53 -7.37 -10.08 14.42
N LYS A 54 -6.41 -10.90 14.04
CA LYS A 54 -6.25 -12.26 14.58
C LYS A 54 -4.99 -12.38 15.43
N HIS A 55 -4.32 -11.28 15.68
CA HIS A 55 -3.09 -11.19 16.47
C HIS A 55 -3.20 -10.04 17.44
N GLU A 56 -2.34 -10.00 18.44
CA GLU A 56 -2.36 -8.93 19.43
C GLU A 56 -1.61 -7.69 18.96
N SER A 57 -0.69 -7.86 18.01
CA SER A 57 0.11 -6.74 17.48
C SER A 57 0.52 -6.99 16.03
N ILE A 58 0.91 -5.92 15.36
CA ILE A 58 1.45 -6.00 14.00
C ILE A 58 2.70 -6.89 13.99
N TYR A 59 3.53 -6.77 15.01
CA TYR A 59 4.74 -7.59 15.13
C TYR A 59 4.41 -9.08 15.12
N GLU A 60 3.41 -9.50 15.92
CA GLU A 60 2.98 -10.90 15.94
C GLU A 60 2.39 -11.35 14.61
N ALA A 61 1.66 -10.46 13.94
CA ALA A 61 1.11 -10.77 12.63
C ALA A 61 2.22 -11.03 11.61
N ILE A 62 3.26 -10.21 11.62
CA ILE A 62 4.40 -10.36 10.72
C ILE A 62 5.15 -11.65 11.02
N GLU A 63 5.37 -11.95 12.29
CA GLU A 63 6.04 -13.20 12.70
C GLU A 63 5.25 -14.43 12.23
N ASP A 64 3.94 -14.40 12.40
CA ASP A 64 3.10 -15.54 12.03
C ASP A 64 3.02 -15.70 10.51
N ALA A 65 3.07 -14.60 9.76
CA ALA A 65 3.10 -14.65 8.31
C ALA A 65 4.41 -15.28 7.79
N ALA A 66 5.49 -15.13 8.54
CA ALA A 66 6.80 -15.73 8.24
C ALA A 66 7.27 -15.47 6.80
N GLU A 67 7.65 -16.51 6.08
CA GLU A 67 8.19 -16.41 4.73
C GLU A 67 7.16 -15.96 3.69
N ASP A 68 5.88 -16.17 3.96
CA ASP A 68 4.82 -15.78 3.02
C ASP A 68 4.56 -14.27 3.03
N GLY A 69 4.93 -13.59 4.12
CA GLY A 69 4.61 -12.19 4.30
C GLY A 69 3.13 -11.95 4.58
N THR A 70 2.78 -10.72 4.91
CA THR A 70 1.40 -10.34 5.21
C THR A 70 0.60 -10.03 3.95
N ARG A 71 1.25 -9.94 2.80
CA ARG A 71 0.63 -9.60 1.51
C ARG A 71 -0.17 -8.30 1.57
N SER A 72 0.31 -7.36 2.37
CA SER A 72 -0.38 -6.11 2.66
C SER A 72 0.62 -5.03 3.05
N ILE A 73 0.08 -3.86 3.38
CA ILE A 73 0.88 -2.72 3.85
C ILE A 73 1.64 -3.03 5.15
N LEU A 74 1.24 -4.08 5.89
CA LEU A 74 1.94 -4.47 7.10
C LEU A 74 3.40 -4.87 6.84
N ASP A 75 3.72 -5.30 5.64
CA ASP A 75 5.09 -5.64 5.26
C ASP A 75 5.98 -4.41 5.06
N ILE A 76 5.40 -3.21 5.03
CA ILE A 76 6.12 -1.97 4.77
C ILE A 76 6.33 -1.26 6.10
N GLU A 77 7.58 -1.18 6.53
CA GLU A 77 7.92 -0.70 7.88
C GLU A 77 8.02 0.82 7.98
N THR A 78 8.50 1.48 6.93
CA THR A 78 8.82 2.90 7.00
C THR A 78 8.79 3.55 5.62
N VAL A 79 8.84 4.87 5.62
CA VAL A 79 8.93 5.70 4.42
C VAL A 79 10.39 6.06 4.18
N SER A 80 10.81 6.11 2.93
CA SER A 80 12.13 6.55 2.55
C SER A 80 12.06 7.29 1.21
N ASP A 81 13.06 8.11 0.91
CA ASP A 81 13.12 8.78 -0.39
C ASP A 81 13.52 7.83 -1.52
N TRP A 82 14.07 6.67 -1.19
CA TRP A 82 14.62 5.73 -2.18
C TRP A 82 13.90 4.39 -2.10
N PRO A 83 13.63 3.75 -3.24
CA PRO A 83 13.02 2.42 -3.25
C PRO A 83 13.92 1.39 -2.55
N ASP A 84 13.29 0.55 -1.74
CA ASP A 84 13.96 -0.56 -1.08
C ASP A 84 12.89 -1.56 -0.62
N PHE A 85 13.33 -2.77 -0.29
CA PHE A 85 12.47 -3.80 0.28
C PHE A 85 11.91 -3.34 1.62
N GLY A 86 10.61 -3.50 1.82
CA GLY A 86 9.96 -3.13 3.07
C GLY A 86 9.78 -1.62 3.30
N VAL A 87 9.94 -0.82 2.25
CA VAL A 87 9.93 0.64 2.35
C VAL A 87 8.91 1.21 1.36
N ALA A 88 8.20 2.26 1.78
CA ALA A 88 7.36 3.05 0.89
C ALA A 88 8.15 4.27 0.43
N SER A 89 8.33 4.41 -0.88
CA SER A 89 9.05 5.53 -1.47
C SER A 89 8.14 6.31 -2.42
N PRO A 90 8.40 7.62 -2.62
CA PRO A 90 7.56 8.40 -3.54
C PRO A 90 7.75 7.92 -4.98
N LEU A 91 6.67 7.81 -5.72
CA LEU A 91 6.75 7.59 -7.15
C LEU A 91 7.40 8.84 -7.77
N SER A 92 8.40 8.66 -8.64
CA SER A 92 9.14 9.78 -9.20
C SER A 92 8.23 10.67 -10.06
N GLU A 93 8.60 11.96 -10.19
CA GLU A 93 7.86 12.87 -11.06
C GLU A 93 7.84 12.37 -12.51
N GLU A 94 8.93 11.77 -12.96
CA GLU A 94 9.01 11.18 -14.29
C GLU A 94 7.99 10.06 -14.46
N ASP A 95 7.87 9.17 -13.48
CA ASP A 95 6.91 8.09 -13.53
C ASP A 95 5.47 8.60 -13.38
N LEU A 96 5.23 9.61 -12.55
CA LEU A 96 3.92 10.24 -12.46
C LEU A 96 3.47 10.77 -13.82
N GLN A 97 4.37 11.46 -14.50
CA GLN A 97 4.09 12.01 -15.84
C GLN A 97 3.86 10.88 -16.85
N ARG A 98 4.69 9.84 -16.79
CA ARG A 98 4.60 8.72 -17.72
C ARG A 98 3.32 7.91 -17.55
N TYR A 99 2.96 7.59 -16.32
CA TYR A 99 1.78 6.75 -16.05
C TYR A 99 0.47 7.54 -16.10
N PHE A 100 0.47 8.75 -15.58
CA PHE A 100 -0.78 9.50 -15.37
C PHE A 100 -0.88 10.77 -16.22
N GLY A 101 0.20 11.18 -16.88
CA GLY A 101 0.19 12.41 -17.69
C GLY A 101 0.21 13.68 -16.84
N SER A 102 0.52 13.59 -15.56
CA SER A 102 0.54 14.74 -14.66
C SER A 102 1.42 14.42 -13.44
N LYS A 103 2.11 15.44 -12.96
CA LYS A 103 2.86 15.36 -11.69
C LYS A 103 1.94 15.53 -10.48
N GLN A 104 0.70 15.94 -10.70
CA GLN A 104 -0.32 16.14 -9.67
C GLN A 104 -1.58 15.35 -10.03
N PRO A 105 -1.49 14.00 -10.08
CA PRO A 105 -2.62 13.20 -10.51
C PRO A 105 -3.77 13.27 -9.50
N THR A 106 -4.98 13.15 -10.03
CA THR A 106 -6.16 13.01 -9.20
C THR A 106 -6.33 11.54 -8.79
N LYS A 107 -7.17 11.31 -7.78
CA LYS A 107 -7.53 9.95 -7.37
C LYS A 107 -8.07 9.14 -8.56
N GLU A 108 -8.90 9.77 -9.40
CA GLU A 108 -9.47 9.09 -10.57
C GLU A 108 -8.41 8.69 -11.57
N MET A 109 -7.43 9.56 -11.82
CA MET A 109 -6.34 9.26 -12.75
C MET A 109 -5.54 8.06 -12.28
N VAL A 110 -5.22 8.00 -10.99
CA VAL A 110 -4.51 6.85 -10.41
C VAL A 110 -5.37 5.60 -10.49
N SER A 111 -6.65 5.71 -10.14
CA SER A 111 -7.58 4.57 -10.15
C SER A 111 -7.73 3.93 -11.52
N ARG A 112 -7.56 4.71 -12.59
CA ARG A 112 -7.69 4.22 -13.97
C ARG A 112 -6.43 3.54 -14.50
N LYS A 113 -5.32 3.62 -13.80
CA LYS A 113 -4.02 3.12 -14.23
C LYS A 113 -3.35 2.22 -13.21
N LEU A 114 -4.15 1.48 -12.45
CA LEU A 114 -3.62 0.61 -11.39
C LEU A 114 -2.74 -0.52 -11.92
N ASP A 115 -2.77 -0.79 -13.21
CA ASP A 115 -1.89 -1.78 -13.83
C ASP A 115 -0.40 -1.40 -13.70
N PHE A 116 -0.08 -0.13 -13.40
CA PHE A 116 1.31 0.25 -13.13
C PHE A 116 1.88 -0.52 -11.93
N LEU A 117 1.02 -1.00 -11.02
CA LEU A 117 1.47 -1.77 -9.85
C LEU A 117 2.26 -3.02 -10.26
N ALA A 118 1.98 -3.56 -11.44
CA ALA A 118 2.71 -4.73 -11.93
C ALA A 118 4.19 -4.43 -12.20
N SER A 119 4.57 -3.16 -12.33
CA SER A 119 5.96 -2.75 -12.54
C SER A 119 6.72 -2.55 -11.23
N ILE A 120 6.03 -2.61 -10.09
CA ILE A 120 6.67 -2.45 -8.78
C ILE A 120 7.36 -3.76 -8.42
N GLU A 121 8.60 -3.66 -7.97
CA GLU A 121 9.38 -4.81 -7.55
C GLU A 121 8.76 -5.46 -6.32
N ARG A 122 8.80 -6.79 -6.25
CA ARG A 122 8.25 -7.53 -5.10
C ARG A 122 8.88 -7.05 -3.79
N GLY A 123 8.04 -6.85 -2.79
CA GLY A 123 8.45 -6.34 -1.49
C GLY A 123 8.59 -4.83 -1.41
N HIS A 124 8.36 -4.12 -2.51
CA HIS A 124 8.44 -2.67 -2.57
C HIS A 124 7.06 -2.05 -2.52
N CYS A 125 7.00 -0.76 -2.16
CA CYS A 125 5.77 0.02 -2.11
C CYS A 125 6.08 1.43 -2.56
N VAL A 126 5.13 2.06 -3.23
CA VAL A 126 5.23 3.47 -3.58
C VAL A 126 4.07 4.25 -2.97
N TYR A 127 4.27 5.54 -2.77
CA TYR A 127 3.16 6.42 -2.41
C TYR A 127 3.06 7.56 -3.41
N ILE A 128 1.84 8.07 -3.55
CA ILE A 128 1.51 9.15 -4.47
C ILE A 128 0.60 10.11 -3.73
N THR A 129 0.94 11.41 -3.73
CA THR A 129 -0.01 12.43 -3.30
C THR A 129 -1.01 12.63 -4.43
N VAL A 130 -2.30 12.50 -4.14
CA VAL A 130 -3.34 12.78 -5.12
C VAL A 130 -3.95 14.15 -4.84
N PHE A 131 -4.39 14.79 -5.91
CA PHE A 131 -4.80 16.18 -5.88
C PHE A 131 -6.27 16.34 -6.30
N GLU A 132 -6.89 17.38 -5.79
CA GLU A 132 -8.22 17.83 -6.21
C GLU A 132 -8.18 19.34 -6.31
N SER A 133 -8.54 19.87 -7.48
CA SER A 133 -8.50 21.33 -7.74
C SER A 133 -7.16 21.97 -7.38
N GLY A 134 -6.06 21.25 -7.70
CA GLY A 134 -4.70 21.74 -7.46
C GLY A 134 -4.21 21.65 -6.02
N GLN A 135 -4.99 21.07 -5.12
CA GLN A 135 -4.61 20.91 -3.72
C GLN A 135 -4.47 19.44 -3.34
N PRO A 136 -3.50 19.10 -2.48
CA PRO A 136 -3.41 17.72 -1.97
C PRO A 136 -4.71 17.32 -1.30
N SER A 137 -5.28 16.19 -1.71
CA SER A 137 -6.56 15.71 -1.19
C SER A 137 -6.49 14.31 -0.61
N GLY A 138 -5.43 13.57 -0.89
CA GLY A 138 -5.29 12.21 -0.39
C GLY A 138 -3.91 11.65 -0.67
N LEU A 139 -3.70 10.45 -0.14
CA LEU A 139 -2.49 9.68 -0.39
C LEU A 139 -2.89 8.31 -0.94
N PHE A 140 -2.11 7.85 -1.90
CA PHE A 140 -2.21 6.49 -2.42
C PHE A 140 -0.96 5.74 -1.98
N PHE A 141 -1.15 4.54 -1.41
CA PHE A 141 -0.06 3.60 -1.17
C PHE A 141 -0.32 2.37 -2.01
N GLY A 142 0.65 1.96 -2.78
CA GLY A 142 0.51 0.77 -3.61
C GLY A 142 1.81 -0.02 -3.66
N GLY A 143 1.70 -1.32 -3.53
CA GLY A 143 2.87 -2.18 -3.50
C GLY A 143 2.61 -3.53 -4.12
N TYR A 144 3.64 -4.36 -4.08
CA TYR A 144 3.59 -5.71 -4.58
C TYR A 144 4.17 -6.63 -3.50
N SER A 145 3.39 -7.60 -3.06
CA SER A 145 3.87 -8.51 -2.03
C SER A 145 5.08 -9.31 -2.52
N PHE A 146 5.93 -9.77 -1.60
CA PHE A 146 7.10 -10.53 -2.01
C PHE A 146 6.80 -12.01 -2.25
N ASP A 147 5.62 -12.48 -1.86
CA ASP A 147 5.18 -13.85 -2.14
C ASP A 147 3.68 -13.92 -2.45
#